data_54545138eaedd22f01d7fa85ee26103b
#
_entry.id   54545138eaedd22f01d7fa85ee26103b
#
_cell.length_a   1.000
_cell.length_b   1.000
_cell.length_c   1.000
_cell.angle_alpha   90.00
_cell.angle_beta   90.00
_cell.angle_gamma   90.00
#
_symmetry.space_group_name_H-M   'P 1'
#
loop_
_entity.id
_entity.type
_entity.pdbx_description
1 polymer ?
#
loop_
_entity_poly.entity_id
_entity_poly.type
_entity_poly.pdbx_seq_one_letter_code
_entity_poly.pdbx_strand_id
1 'polypeptide(L)'
;MTGGHRRILVVEDDPETAGQLVESLTSSGYLVDLAATGTDALRCGVANDYAVVTIDRMLPDIDGIAVMRQLRSDGVATPFLIISALGEVDDRVRGLRAGGDDYLVKPFSFVELLARIEALGRRSDTVVKETILRVGDLAIDLMSRTASRHGKDIFLFPREFQLLEYLVRNEGRVVSRAMLLQHVWDLHFDPSTNIIDVYVGRVRRKVDDHQDYPLIHTVRGVGYCLRAPG
;
A
#
# COMPACT_ATOMS: atom_id res chain seq x y z
N MET A 1 1.86 2.88 25.81
CA MET A 1 0.70 2.71 24.90
C MET A 1 0.25 4.10 24.49
N THR A 2 0.87 4.70 23.50
CA THR A 2 0.44 5.97 22.90
C THR A 2 -0.33 5.65 21.63
N GLY A 3 -1.64 5.36 21.79
CA GLY A 3 -2.57 5.29 20.68
C GLY A 3 -2.82 6.71 20.17
N GLY A 4 -2.04 7.16 19.18
CA GLY A 4 -2.36 8.38 18.47
C GLY A 4 -3.73 8.19 17.79
N HIS A 5 -4.69 9.06 18.06
CA HIS A 5 -5.97 9.04 17.38
C HIS A 5 -5.72 9.23 15.88
N ARG A 6 -6.19 8.26 15.08
CA ARG A 6 -6.08 8.34 13.63
C ARG A 6 -7.04 9.40 13.11
N ARG A 7 -6.53 10.32 12.30
CA ARG A 7 -7.32 11.40 11.70
C ARG A 7 -7.88 10.95 10.35
N ILE A 8 -9.14 11.25 10.10
CA ILE A 8 -9.85 10.97 8.84
C ILE A 8 -10.35 12.29 8.25
N LEU A 9 -10.18 12.48 6.95
CA LEU A 9 -10.84 13.54 6.23
C LEU A 9 -12.12 12.99 5.61
N VAL A 10 -13.27 13.60 5.95
CA VAL A 10 -14.57 13.33 5.33
C VAL A 10 -14.85 14.46 4.34
N VAL A 11 -15.07 14.12 3.07
CA VAL A 11 -15.42 15.07 2.02
C VAL A 11 -16.82 14.74 1.54
N GLU A 12 -17.80 15.53 1.99
CA GLU A 12 -19.23 15.30 1.76
C GLU A 12 -19.96 16.64 1.84
N ASP A 13 -20.75 17.00 0.85
CA ASP A 13 -21.47 18.28 0.75
C ASP A 13 -22.86 18.21 1.36
N ASP A 14 -23.49 17.03 1.44
CA ASP A 14 -24.78 16.85 2.11
C ASP A 14 -24.62 16.90 3.63
N PRO A 15 -25.21 17.90 4.32
CA PRO A 15 -24.99 18.09 5.76
C PRO A 15 -25.50 16.94 6.62
N GLU A 16 -26.55 16.24 6.19
CA GLU A 16 -27.12 15.12 6.96
C GLU A 16 -26.19 13.92 6.88
N THR A 17 -25.75 13.54 5.69
CA THR A 17 -24.77 12.46 5.47
C THR A 17 -23.45 12.78 6.15
N ALA A 18 -22.95 14.00 6.02
CA ALA A 18 -21.72 14.45 6.67
C ALA A 18 -21.80 14.33 8.20
N GLY A 19 -22.91 14.78 8.79
CA GLY A 19 -23.15 14.68 10.24
C GLY A 19 -23.14 13.24 10.73
N GLN A 20 -23.83 12.34 10.03
CA GLN A 20 -23.87 10.91 10.36
C GLN A 20 -22.48 10.26 10.24
N LEU A 21 -21.70 10.59 9.22
CA LEU A 21 -20.34 10.11 9.02
C LEU A 21 -19.41 10.56 10.17
N VAL A 22 -19.43 11.87 10.48
CA VAL A 22 -18.62 12.45 11.56
C VAL A 22 -18.96 11.82 12.91
N GLU A 23 -20.25 11.70 13.26
CA GLU A 23 -20.69 11.10 14.52
C GLU A 23 -20.25 9.64 14.65
N SER A 24 -20.47 8.84 13.60
CA SER A 24 -20.10 7.41 13.59
C SER A 24 -18.60 7.20 13.71
N LEU A 25 -17.81 7.96 12.98
CA LEU A 25 -16.34 7.86 13.01
C LEU A 25 -15.76 8.35 14.33
N THR A 26 -16.28 9.46 14.87
CA THR A 26 -15.85 9.99 16.16
C THR A 26 -16.19 9.01 17.31
N SER A 27 -17.38 8.42 17.29
CA SER A 27 -17.78 7.38 18.25
C SER A 27 -16.90 6.12 18.17
N SER A 28 -16.28 5.89 17.01
CA SER A 28 -15.33 4.79 16.80
C SER A 28 -13.88 5.17 17.15
N GLY A 29 -13.65 6.37 17.72
CA GLY A 29 -12.35 6.80 18.23
C GLY A 29 -11.46 7.49 17.20
N TYR A 30 -11.98 7.92 16.05
CA TYR A 30 -11.22 8.71 15.07
C TYR A 30 -11.32 10.21 15.35
N LEU A 31 -10.30 10.96 14.96
CA LEU A 31 -10.37 12.40 14.78
C LEU A 31 -10.88 12.68 13.36
N VAL A 32 -11.91 13.50 13.22
CA VAL A 32 -12.54 13.72 11.92
C VAL A 32 -12.47 15.20 11.55
N ASP A 33 -11.90 15.49 10.39
CA ASP A 33 -12.01 16.78 9.70
C ASP A 33 -13.08 16.63 8.60
N LEU A 34 -13.90 17.66 8.44
CA LEU A 34 -14.96 17.72 7.42
C LEU A 34 -14.61 18.79 6.37
N ALA A 35 -14.74 18.43 5.11
CA ALA A 35 -14.71 19.36 3.97
C ALA A 35 -16.03 19.22 3.20
N ALA A 36 -16.76 20.30 3.02
CA ALA A 36 -18.01 20.32 2.28
C ALA A 36 -17.84 20.60 0.78
N THR A 37 -16.63 20.91 0.34
CA THR A 37 -16.30 21.24 -1.05
C THR A 37 -15.00 20.58 -1.48
N GLY A 38 -14.84 20.37 -2.80
CA GLY A 38 -13.58 19.88 -3.36
C GLY A 38 -12.41 20.83 -3.11
N THR A 39 -12.65 22.14 -3.14
CA THR A 39 -11.64 23.16 -2.83
C THR A 39 -11.13 23.03 -1.40
N ASP A 40 -12.03 22.84 -0.41
CA ASP A 40 -11.63 22.63 0.98
C ASP A 40 -10.91 21.30 1.16
N ALA A 41 -11.36 20.26 0.45
CA ALA A 41 -10.68 18.95 0.47
C ALA A 41 -9.24 19.02 -0.03
N LEU A 42 -8.98 19.77 -1.11
CA LEU A 42 -7.62 19.99 -1.62
C LEU A 42 -6.74 20.70 -0.57
N ARG A 43 -7.27 21.75 0.05
CA ARG A 43 -6.55 22.48 1.10
C ARG A 43 -6.23 21.60 2.32
N CYS A 44 -7.22 20.85 2.81
CA CYS A 44 -7.04 19.97 3.96
C CYS A 44 -6.10 18.81 3.65
N GLY A 45 -6.25 18.19 2.48
CA GLY A 45 -5.48 17.00 2.11
C GLY A 45 -3.99 17.24 1.93
N VAL A 46 -3.58 18.47 1.57
CA VAL A 46 -2.16 18.86 1.49
C VAL A 46 -1.62 19.32 2.86
N ALA A 47 -2.46 19.95 3.70
CA ALA A 47 -2.02 20.56 4.94
C ALA A 47 -1.88 19.59 6.11
N ASN A 48 -2.49 18.42 6.05
CA ASN A 48 -2.53 17.47 7.16
C ASN A 48 -2.31 16.03 6.71
N ASP A 49 -1.81 15.20 7.63
CA ASP A 49 -1.70 13.77 7.44
C ASP A 49 -2.99 13.07 7.90
N TYR A 50 -3.60 12.31 7.00
CA TYR A 50 -4.80 11.53 7.29
C TYR A 50 -4.51 10.02 7.14
N ALA A 51 -5.17 9.21 7.96
CA ALA A 51 -5.12 7.76 7.84
C ALA A 51 -5.92 7.27 6.62
N VAL A 52 -7.06 7.93 6.35
CA VAL A 52 -7.95 7.68 5.20
C VAL A 52 -8.66 8.99 4.83
N VAL A 53 -8.90 9.19 3.55
CA VAL A 53 -9.82 10.21 3.05
C VAL A 53 -11.07 9.50 2.51
N THR A 54 -12.25 9.83 3.03
CA THR A 54 -13.52 9.44 2.40
C THR A 54 -13.98 10.59 1.52
N ILE A 55 -14.38 10.32 0.29
CA ILE A 55 -14.73 11.37 -0.65
C ILE A 55 -15.98 11.04 -1.45
N ASP A 56 -17.00 11.92 -1.37
CA ASP A 56 -18.11 11.85 -2.32
C ASP A 56 -17.62 12.26 -3.72
N ARG A 57 -18.13 11.57 -4.71
CA ARG A 57 -17.87 11.90 -6.09
C ARG A 57 -18.59 13.17 -6.52
N MET A 58 -19.82 13.37 -6.05
CA MET A 58 -20.71 14.44 -6.49
C MET A 58 -20.60 15.65 -5.57
N LEU A 59 -19.51 16.39 -5.65
CA LEU A 59 -19.31 17.63 -4.88
C LEU A 59 -19.80 18.85 -5.72
N PRO A 60 -20.17 19.97 -5.06
CA PRO A 60 -20.80 21.09 -5.73
C PRO A 60 -19.87 21.90 -6.65
N ASP A 61 -18.58 21.84 -6.42
CA ASP A 61 -17.57 22.66 -7.12
C ASP A 61 -16.65 21.84 -8.04
N ILE A 62 -16.11 20.71 -7.55
CA ILE A 62 -15.15 19.87 -8.27
C ILE A 62 -15.53 18.40 -8.07
N ASP A 63 -15.59 17.60 -9.16
CA ASP A 63 -15.79 16.13 -9.06
C ASP A 63 -14.76 15.51 -8.11
N GLY A 64 -15.22 14.69 -7.14
CA GLY A 64 -14.36 14.08 -6.13
C GLY A 64 -13.22 13.24 -6.71
N ILE A 65 -13.40 12.64 -7.90
CA ILE A 65 -12.32 11.96 -8.62
C ILE A 65 -11.25 12.95 -9.09
N ALA A 66 -11.65 14.15 -9.51
CA ALA A 66 -10.70 15.19 -9.93
C ALA A 66 -9.91 15.72 -8.71
N VAL A 67 -10.57 15.91 -7.56
CA VAL A 67 -9.93 16.28 -6.28
C VAL A 67 -8.88 15.22 -5.92
N MET A 68 -9.26 13.95 -5.91
CA MET A 68 -8.35 12.84 -5.60
C MET A 68 -7.14 12.80 -6.54
N ARG A 69 -7.35 12.97 -7.86
CA ARG A 69 -6.25 13.00 -8.84
C ARG A 69 -5.28 14.14 -8.56
N GLN A 70 -5.81 15.33 -8.21
CA GLN A 70 -4.97 16.47 -7.88
C GLN A 70 -4.13 16.18 -6.64
N LEU A 71 -4.72 15.66 -5.56
CA LEU A 71 -4.01 15.30 -4.34
C LEU A 71 -2.94 14.21 -4.62
N ARG A 72 -3.23 13.23 -5.47
CA ARG A 72 -2.22 12.26 -5.95
C ARG A 72 -1.07 12.93 -6.70
N SER A 73 -1.37 13.88 -7.57
CA SER A 73 -0.36 14.68 -8.30
C SER A 73 0.51 15.51 -7.35
N ASP A 74 -0.07 15.97 -6.25
CA ASP A 74 0.63 16.74 -5.20
C ASP A 74 1.39 15.83 -4.22
N GLY A 75 1.45 14.51 -4.48
CA GLY A 75 2.23 13.55 -3.70
C GLY A 75 1.52 12.99 -2.47
N VAL A 76 0.22 13.24 -2.30
CA VAL A 76 -0.57 12.69 -1.18
C VAL A 76 -0.76 11.19 -1.36
N ALA A 77 -0.13 10.39 -0.49
CA ALA A 77 -0.19 8.93 -0.52
C ALA A 77 -1.35 8.34 0.31
N THR A 78 -2.08 9.17 1.06
CA THR A 78 -3.21 8.77 1.91
C THR A 78 -4.23 7.92 1.13
N PRO A 79 -4.71 6.78 1.66
CA PRO A 79 -5.74 5.99 1.02
C PRO A 79 -7.05 6.73 0.84
N PHE A 80 -7.71 6.57 -0.33
CA PHE A 80 -9.00 7.14 -0.65
C PHE A 80 -10.09 6.07 -0.71
N LEU A 81 -11.17 6.29 0.06
CA LEU A 81 -12.44 5.59 -0.06
C LEU A 81 -13.43 6.48 -0.80
N ILE A 82 -13.74 6.12 -2.04
CA ILE A 82 -14.75 6.83 -2.83
C ILE A 82 -16.14 6.38 -2.35
N ILE A 83 -17.00 7.33 -2.01
CA ILE A 83 -18.39 7.08 -1.65
C ILE A 83 -19.25 7.69 -2.74
N SER A 84 -20.22 6.95 -3.31
CA SER A 84 -21.03 7.49 -4.40
C SER A 84 -22.36 6.76 -4.56
N ALA A 85 -23.38 7.49 -5.01
CA ALA A 85 -24.66 6.91 -5.43
C ALA A 85 -24.56 6.16 -6.79
N LEU A 86 -23.47 6.34 -7.53
CA LEU A 86 -23.24 5.70 -8.82
C LEU A 86 -22.70 4.27 -8.58
N GLY A 87 -23.58 3.29 -8.74
CA GLY A 87 -23.30 1.88 -8.44
C GLY A 87 -22.85 1.05 -9.64
N GLU A 88 -22.84 1.60 -10.86
CA GLU A 88 -22.50 0.84 -12.06
C GLU A 88 -21.03 0.40 -12.04
N VAL A 89 -20.77 -0.77 -12.64
CA VAL A 89 -19.43 -1.37 -12.67
C VAL A 89 -18.41 -0.42 -13.31
N ASP A 90 -18.81 0.28 -14.38
CA ASP A 90 -17.94 1.21 -15.09
C ASP A 90 -17.53 2.41 -14.23
N ASP A 91 -18.42 2.93 -13.39
CA ASP A 91 -18.13 4.05 -12.49
C ASP A 91 -17.17 3.64 -11.37
N ARG A 92 -17.35 2.44 -10.82
CA ARG A 92 -16.44 1.87 -9.82
C ARG A 92 -15.04 1.65 -10.41
N VAL A 93 -14.96 1.09 -11.62
CA VAL A 93 -13.69 0.86 -12.33
C VAL A 93 -12.99 2.19 -12.63
N ARG A 94 -13.74 3.23 -13.04
CA ARG A 94 -13.17 4.58 -13.27
C ARG A 94 -12.60 5.16 -11.99
N GLY A 95 -13.33 5.09 -10.86
CA GLY A 95 -12.86 5.59 -9.56
C GLY A 95 -11.57 4.91 -9.12
N LEU A 96 -11.52 3.58 -9.16
CA LEU A 96 -10.33 2.81 -8.78
C LEU A 96 -9.14 3.07 -9.71
N ARG A 97 -9.36 3.13 -11.03
CA ARG A 97 -8.30 3.47 -12.00
C ARG A 97 -7.78 4.89 -11.87
N ALA A 98 -8.58 5.79 -11.31
CA ALA A 98 -8.20 7.17 -11.09
C ALA A 98 -7.30 7.38 -9.86
N GLY A 99 -7.05 6.33 -9.06
CA GLY A 99 -6.21 6.38 -7.86
C GLY A 99 -6.95 6.14 -6.55
N GLY A 100 -8.25 5.76 -6.59
CA GLY A 100 -9.01 5.31 -5.44
C GLY A 100 -8.55 3.93 -4.97
N ASP A 101 -8.47 3.75 -3.67
CA ASP A 101 -8.03 2.49 -3.06
C ASP A 101 -9.20 1.54 -2.76
N ASP A 102 -10.41 2.10 -2.57
CA ASP A 102 -11.66 1.34 -2.44
C ASP A 102 -12.86 2.21 -2.86
N TYR A 103 -14.04 1.57 -2.99
CA TYR A 103 -15.26 2.21 -3.45
C TYR A 103 -16.46 1.67 -2.67
N LEU A 104 -17.32 2.56 -2.16
CA LEU A 104 -18.52 2.27 -1.39
C LEU A 104 -19.74 2.91 -2.05
N VAL A 105 -20.77 2.12 -2.33
CA VAL A 105 -21.99 2.57 -2.99
C VAL A 105 -23.03 3.01 -1.97
N LYS A 106 -23.64 4.18 -2.13
CA LYS A 106 -24.81 4.65 -1.35
C LYS A 106 -26.08 3.93 -1.84
N PRO A 107 -26.97 3.46 -0.95
CA PRO A 107 -26.86 3.50 0.50
C PRO A 107 -25.97 2.38 1.06
N PHE A 108 -25.25 2.65 2.13
CA PHE A 108 -24.34 1.71 2.80
C PHE A 108 -24.63 1.63 4.32
N SER A 109 -24.15 0.58 4.95
CA SER A 109 -24.15 0.48 6.41
C SER A 109 -22.88 1.09 7.02
N PHE A 110 -22.99 1.73 8.19
CA PHE A 110 -21.81 2.23 8.91
C PHE A 110 -20.81 1.13 9.28
N VAL A 111 -21.30 -0.10 9.52
CA VAL A 111 -20.44 -1.26 9.78
C VAL A 111 -19.56 -1.56 8.57
N GLU A 112 -20.11 -1.48 7.35
CA GLU A 112 -19.34 -1.66 6.11
C GLU A 112 -18.34 -0.52 5.92
N LEU A 113 -18.75 0.73 6.11
CA LEU A 113 -17.87 1.89 6.04
C LEU A 113 -16.67 1.74 6.99
N LEU A 114 -16.92 1.43 8.27
CA LEU A 114 -15.86 1.25 9.26
C LEU A 114 -14.90 0.11 8.90
N ALA A 115 -15.44 -1.04 8.47
CA ALA A 115 -14.60 -2.17 8.05
C ALA A 115 -13.67 -1.80 6.88
N ARG A 116 -14.15 -1.01 5.91
CA ARG A 116 -13.34 -0.53 4.78
C ARG A 116 -12.30 0.50 5.21
N ILE A 117 -12.68 1.47 6.06
CA ILE A 117 -11.75 2.46 6.62
C ILE A 117 -10.65 1.77 7.42
N GLU A 118 -10.99 0.79 8.26
CA GLU A 118 -9.99 0.01 8.99
C GLU A 118 -9.06 -0.79 8.06
N ALA A 119 -9.61 -1.38 6.99
CA ALA A 119 -8.81 -2.11 6.01
C ALA A 119 -7.82 -1.18 5.28
N LEU A 120 -8.28 0.01 4.88
CA LEU A 120 -7.45 1.04 4.26
C LEU A 120 -6.43 1.63 5.25
N GLY A 121 -6.86 1.93 6.48
CA GLY A 121 -5.99 2.45 7.52
C GLY A 121 -4.88 1.47 7.94
N ARG A 122 -5.13 0.15 7.91
CA ARG A 122 -4.08 -0.85 8.10
C ARG A 122 -3.02 -0.79 6.99
N ARG A 123 -3.43 -0.51 5.74
CA ARG A 123 -2.49 -0.27 4.64
C ARG A 123 -1.66 0.99 4.86
N SER A 124 -2.28 2.06 5.38
CA SER A 124 -1.58 3.30 5.73
C SER A 124 -0.57 3.10 6.87
N ASP A 125 -0.94 2.36 7.92
CA ASP A 125 -0.02 2.06 9.02
C ASP A 125 1.15 1.15 8.58
N THR A 126 0.92 0.25 7.63
CA THR A 126 1.98 -0.55 7.01
C THR A 126 2.86 0.29 6.07
N VAL A 127 2.28 1.28 5.38
CA VAL A 127 3.02 2.17 4.48
C VAL A 127 3.88 3.18 5.26
N VAL A 128 3.43 3.67 6.42
CA VAL A 128 4.24 4.56 7.27
C VAL A 128 5.29 3.78 8.09
N LYS A 129 5.10 2.47 8.31
CA LYS A 129 6.06 1.68 9.11
C LYS A 129 7.19 1.02 8.34
N GLU A 130 7.09 0.79 7.02
CA GLU A 130 8.17 0.13 6.28
C GLU A 130 8.17 0.47 4.78
N THR A 131 8.42 1.72 4.42
CA THR A 131 8.95 2.00 3.07
C THR A 131 10.33 1.37 2.91
N ILE A 132 11.04 1.20 4.03
CA ILE A 132 12.35 0.56 4.07
C ILE A 132 12.25 -0.75 4.87
N LEU A 133 12.29 -1.89 4.18
CA LEU A 133 12.46 -3.19 4.82
C LEU A 133 13.95 -3.44 5.10
N ARG A 134 14.25 -4.02 6.26
CA ARG A 134 15.62 -4.30 6.68
C ARG A 134 15.78 -5.75 7.14
N VAL A 135 16.85 -6.39 6.69
CA VAL A 135 17.28 -7.69 7.19
C VAL A 135 18.79 -7.65 7.39
N GLY A 136 19.21 -7.64 8.64
CA GLY A 136 20.61 -7.39 8.97
C GLY A 136 21.06 -6.03 8.44
N ASP A 137 22.06 -6.03 7.59
CA ASP A 137 22.67 -4.87 6.94
C ASP A 137 22.08 -4.52 5.57
N LEU A 138 21.14 -5.34 5.07
CA LEU A 138 20.38 -5.10 3.85
C LEU A 138 19.20 -4.17 4.14
N ALA A 139 19.03 -3.13 3.33
CA ALA A 139 17.86 -2.27 3.32
C ALA A 139 17.28 -2.20 1.90
N ILE A 140 15.97 -2.30 1.76
CA ILE A 140 15.27 -2.05 0.50
C ILE A 140 14.21 -0.97 0.69
N ASP A 141 14.22 0.04 -0.14
CA ASP A 141 13.20 1.09 -0.17
C ASP A 141 12.17 0.75 -1.26
N LEU A 142 10.94 0.54 -0.82
CA LEU A 142 9.82 0.12 -1.68
C LEU A 142 9.28 1.26 -2.54
N MET A 143 9.43 2.51 -2.09
CA MET A 143 8.96 3.69 -2.82
C MET A 143 9.89 4.03 -3.97
N SER A 144 11.18 4.20 -3.68
CA SER A 144 12.20 4.47 -4.70
C SER A 144 12.62 3.21 -5.48
N ARG A 145 12.23 2.01 -5.02
CA ARG A 145 12.63 0.70 -5.57
C ARG A 145 14.16 0.53 -5.62
N THR A 146 14.81 1.00 -4.57
CA THR A 146 16.27 0.88 -4.40
C THR A 146 16.61 -0.13 -3.32
N ALA A 147 17.82 -0.67 -3.40
CA ALA A 147 18.36 -1.57 -2.37
C ALA A 147 19.76 -1.11 -2.01
N SER A 148 20.15 -1.30 -0.75
CA SER A 148 21.50 -1.04 -0.28
C SER A 148 21.92 -2.08 0.74
N ARG A 149 23.23 -2.36 0.82
CA ARG A 149 23.81 -3.22 1.85
C ARG A 149 25.03 -2.52 2.44
N HIS A 150 25.13 -2.46 3.78
CA HIS A 150 26.11 -1.62 4.49
C HIS A 150 26.13 -0.16 4.00
N GLY A 151 24.96 0.38 3.60
CA GLY A 151 24.85 1.73 3.05
C GLY A 151 25.38 1.93 1.63
N LYS A 152 25.81 0.85 0.95
CA LYS A 152 26.19 0.88 -0.46
C LYS A 152 25.03 0.46 -1.34
N ASP A 153 24.69 1.27 -2.33
CA ASP A 153 23.60 1.00 -3.27
C ASP A 153 23.85 -0.25 -4.09
N ILE A 154 22.79 -1.03 -4.28
CA ILE A 154 22.76 -2.24 -5.09
C ILE A 154 21.85 -1.99 -6.28
N PHE A 155 22.40 -1.98 -7.49
CA PHE A 155 21.60 -1.86 -8.70
C PHE A 155 20.86 -3.17 -9.01
N LEU A 156 19.53 -3.15 -8.97
CA LEU A 156 18.66 -4.28 -9.28
C LEU A 156 17.77 -3.93 -10.48
N PHE A 157 17.63 -4.89 -11.40
CA PHE A 157 16.60 -4.80 -12.42
C PHE A 157 15.19 -5.03 -11.80
N PRO A 158 14.10 -4.58 -12.45
CA PRO A 158 12.76 -4.64 -11.85
C PRO A 158 12.35 -6.01 -11.32
N ARG A 159 12.66 -7.11 -12.03
CA ARG A 159 12.36 -8.47 -11.57
C ARG A 159 13.26 -8.95 -10.44
N GLU A 160 14.50 -8.51 -10.42
CA GLU A 160 15.43 -8.80 -9.33
C GLU A 160 14.99 -8.11 -8.04
N PHE A 161 14.53 -6.86 -8.16
CA PHE A 161 13.96 -6.12 -7.03
C PHE A 161 12.70 -6.81 -6.47
N GLN A 162 11.75 -7.20 -7.33
CA GLN A 162 10.54 -7.92 -6.92
C GLN A 162 10.87 -9.25 -6.21
N LEU A 163 11.86 -9.98 -6.72
CA LEU A 163 12.33 -11.22 -6.10
C LEU A 163 12.93 -10.95 -4.71
N LEU A 164 13.80 -9.94 -4.60
CA LEU A 164 14.42 -9.57 -3.33
C LEU A 164 13.37 -9.07 -2.33
N GLU A 165 12.45 -8.22 -2.75
CA GLU A 165 11.32 -7.74 -1.93
C GLU A 165 10.52 -8.92 -1.37
N TYR A 166 10.14 -9.88 -2.21
CA TYR A 166 9.37 -11.03 -1.77
C TYR A 166 10.13 -11.89 -0.75
N LEU A 167 11.42 -12.10 -0.93
CA LEU A 167 12.27 -12.81 0.01
C LEU A 167 12.40 -12.06 1.35
N VAL A 168 12.62 -10.74 1.31
CA VAL A 168 12.73 -9.90 2.52
C VAL A 168 11.42 -9.89 3.32
N ARG A 169 10.26 -9.78 2.66
CA ARG A 169 8.94 -9.86 3.31
C ARG A 169 8.67 -11.23 3.98
N ASN A 170 9.38 -12.26 3.53
CA ASN A 170 9.30 -13.61 4.09
C ASN A 170 10.59 -13.97 4.86
N GLU A 171 11.23 -13.00 5.51
CA GLU A 171 12.43 -13.23 6.30
C GLU A 171 12.30 -14.44 7.24
N GLY A 172 13.32 -15.27 7.28
CA GLY A 172 13.40 -16.47 8.12
C GLY A 172 12.51 -17.64 7.65
N ARG A 173 11.63 -17.42 6.67
CA ARG A 173 10.76 -18.47 6.13
C ARG A 173 11.31 -19.04 4.84
N VAL A 174 11.03 -20.32 4.60
CA VAL A 174 11.40 -20.96 3.33
C VAL A 174 10.34 -20.65 2.29
N VAL A 175 10.77 -19.98 1.21
CA VAL A 175 9.95 -19.64 0.04
C VAL A 175 10.20 -20.70 -1.03
N SER A 176 9.16 -21.43 -1.45
CA SER A 176 9.26 -22.44 -2.49
C SER A 176 9.39 -21.83 -3.88
N ARG A 177 9.89 -22.62 -4.86
CA ARG A 177 9.90 -22.22 -6.27
C ARG A 177 8.51 -21.86 -6.80
N ALA A 178 7.50 -22.65 -6.43
CA ALA A 178 6.11 -22.38 -6.83
C ALA A 178 5.59 -21.04 -6.30
N MET A 179 5.89 -20.70 -5.03
CA MET A 179 5.55 -19.40 -4.46
C MET A 179 6.23 -18.26 -5.21
N LEU A 180 7.50 -18.40 -5.57
CA LEU A 180 8.22 -17.40 -6.36
C LEU A 180 7.61 -17.24 -7.76
N LEU A 181 7.32 -18.34 -8.46
CA LEU A 181 6.67 -18.30 -9.77
C LEU A 181 5.33 -17.56 -9.69
N GLN A 182 4.51 -17.88 -8.71
CA GLN A 182 3.20 -17.27 -8.54
C GLN A 182 3.29 -15.78 -8.19
N HIS A 183 4.09 -15.40 -7.20
CA HIS A 183 4.07 -14.03 -6.66
C HIS A 183 4.99 -13.05 -7.38
N VAL A 184 6.05 -13.52 -8.03
CA VAL A 184 7.01 -12.67 -8.73
C VAL A 184 6.81 -12.69 -10.24
N TRP A 185 6.39 -13.84 -10.81
CA TRP A 185 6.18 -14.02 -12.25
C TRP A 185 4.72 -14.10 -12.67
N ASP A 186 3.78 -14.17 -11.71
CA ASP A 186 2.34 -14.36 -11.96
C ASP A 186 2.04 -15.65 -12.76
N LEU A 187 2.85 -16.68 -12.54
CA LEU A 187 2.70 -17.99 -13.17
C LEU A 187 2.11 -18.99 -12.18
N HIS A 188 0.97 -19.57 -12.53
CA HIS A 188 0.25 -20.56 -11.72
C HIS A 188 0.62 -22.00 -12.08
N PHE A 189 1.62 -22.19 -12.93
CA PHE A 189 2.17 -23.49 -13.31
C PHE A 189 3.69 -23.43 -13.35
N ASP A 190 4.36 -24.56 -13.17
CA ASP A 190 5.81 -24.66 -13.31
C ASP A 190 6.16 -24.80 -14.79
N PRO A 191 6.82 -23.79 -15.42
CA PRO A 191 7.23 -23.86 -16.82
C PRO A 191 8.38 -24.86 -17.06
N SER A 192 8.78 -25.65 -16.04
CA SER A 192 9.89 -26.60 -16.08
C SER A 192 11.21 -25.93 -16.52
N THR A 193 11.41 -24.66 -16.16
CA THR A 193 12.61 -23.87 -16.45
C THR A 193 13.38 -23.56 -15.19
N ASN A 194 14.69 -23.30 -15.33
CA ASN A 194 15.54 -22.88 -14.23
C ASN A 194 15.50 -21.34 -13.99
N ILE A 195 14.42 -20.67 -14.44
CA ILE A 195 14.30 -19.22 -14.35
C ILE A 195 14.52 -18.68 -12.94
N ILE A 196 13.92 -19.34 -11.93
CA ILE A 196 14.06 -18.96 -10.53
C ILE A 196 15.52 -19.04 -10.08
N ASP A 197 16.20 -20.14 -10.39
CA ASP A 197 17.58 -20.36 -9.98
C ASP A 197 18.54 -19.32 -10.63
N VAL A 198 18.27 -18.96 -11.89
CA VAL A 198 19.02 -17.91 -12.60
C VAL A 198 18.84 -16.55 -11.93
N TYR A 199 17.59 -16.16 -11.61
CA TYR A 199 17.32 -14.87 -10.97
C TYR A 199 17.82 -14.82 -9.53
N VAL A 200 17.64 -15.88 -8.76
CA VAL A 200 18.21 -15.99 -7.39
C VAL A 200 19.75 -15.90 -7.47
N GLY A 201 20.38 -16.55 -8.43
CA GLY A 201 21.83 -16.48 -8.63
C GLY A 201 22.30 -15.05 -8.97
N ARG A 202 21.51 -14.29 -9.76
CA ARG A 202 21.82 -12.89 -10.07
C ARG A 202 21.68 -11.99 -8.86
N VAL A 203 20.56 -12.11 -8.13
CA VAL A 203 20.30 -11.32 -6.92
C VAL A 203 21.36 -11.63 -5.85
N ARG A 204 21.69 -12.91 -5.64
CA ARG A 204 22.72 -13.33 -4.70
C ARG A 204 24.08 -12.71 -5.01
N ARG A 205 24.52 -12.69 -6.26
CA ARG A 205 25.77 -12.03 -6.65
C ARG A 205 25.78 -10.55 -6.36
N LYS A 206 24.64 -9.87 -6.45
CA LYS A 206 24.54 -8.43 -6.18
C LYS A 206 24.42 -8.11 -4.70
N VAL A 207 23.72 -8.97 -3.95
CA VAL A 207 23.43 -8.78 -2.53
C VAL A 207 24.51 -9.37 -1.64
N ASP A 208 25.01 -10.58 -1.94
CA ASP A 208 25.87 -11.36 -1.04
C ASP A 208 27.35 -11.35 -1.44
N ASP A 209 27.68 -10.88 -2.67
CA ASP A 209 29.07 -10.88 -3.14
C ASP A 209 29.92 -9.88 -2.35
N HIS A 210 31.12 -10.29 -1.97
CA HIS A 210 32.06 -9.49 -1.15
C HIS A 210 31.49 -9.06 0.21
N GLN A 211 30.53 -9.79 0.77
CA GLN A 211 29.96 -9.53 2.10
C GLN A 211 30.48 -10.57 3.13
N ASP A 212 30.50 -10.16 4.39
CA ASP A 212 30.99 -11.00 5.49
C ASP A 212 30.14 -12.27 5.69
N TYR A 213 28.86 -12.20 5.33
CA TYR A 213 27.92 -13.33 5.42
C TYR A 213 26.84 -13.25 4.33
N PRO A 214 26.38 -14.44 3.83
CA PRO A 214 25.27 -14.46 2.89
C PRO A 214 23.92 -14.29 3.61
N LEU A 215 23.00 -13.56 2.99
CA LEU A 215 21.60 -13.44 3.42
C LEU A 215 20.70 -14.46 2.73
N ILE A 216 20.99 -14.78 1.45
CA ILE A 216 20.13 -15.64 0.63
C ILE A 216 20.65 -17.07 0.67
N HIS A 217 19.90 -17.97 1.31
CA HIS A 217 20.23 -19.38 1.50
C HIS A 217 19.41 -20.29 0.60
N THR A 218 20.01 -21.36 0.11
CA THR A 218 19.29 -22.42 -0.61
C THR A 218 18.91 -23.53 0.38
N VAL A 219 17.61 -23.82 0.45
CA VAL A 219 17.08 -24.99 1.16
C VAL A 219 16.87 -26.11 0.13
N ARG A 220 17.80 -27.07 0.11
CA ARG A 220 17.83 -28.13 -0.92
C ARG A 220 16.50 -28.87 -1.02
N GLY A 221 15.98 -29.01 -2.24
CA GLY A 221 14.73 -29.70 -2.51
C GLY A 221 13.46 -28.92 -2.16
N VAL A 222 13.56 -27.74 -1.51
CA VAL A 222 12.40 -26.94 -1.05
C VAL A 222 12.36 -25.58 -1.73
N GLY A 223 13.42 -24.77 -1.64
CA GLY A 223 13.42 -23.42 -2.16
C GLY A 223 14.52 -22.54 -1.59
N TYR A 224 14.19 -21.32 -1.23
CA TYR A 224 15.12 -20.29 -0.77
C TYR A 224 14.64 -19.65 0.53
N CYS A 225 15.56 -19.21 1.36
CA CYS A 225 15.29 -18.48 2.60
C CYS A 225 16.22 -17.27 2.67
N LEU A 226 15.70 -16.09 3.00
CA LEU A 226 16.47 -14.90 3.28
C LEU A 226 16.45 -14.66 4.79
N ARG A 227 17.62 -14.56 5.42
CA ARG A 227 17.77 -14.31 6.85
C ARG A 227 19.13 -13.73 7.18
N ALA A 228 19.19 -12.88 8.20
CA ALA A 228 20.44 -12.47 8.82
C ALA A 228 21.04 -13.60 9.67
N PRO A 229 22.35 -13.61 9.95
CA PRO A 229 22.92 -14.47 10.97
C PRO A 229 22.31 -14.10 12.31
N GLY A 230 22.04 -15.14 13.13
CA GLY A 230 21.53 -15.00 14.48
C GLY A 230 22.61 -14.52 15.46
#